data_53d7435fcfee0f5faaf5220202a10e61
#
_entry.id   53d7435fcfee0f5faaf5220202a10e61
#
_cell.length_a   1.000
_cell.length_b   1.000
_cell.length_c   1.000
_cell.angle_alpha   90.00
_cell.angle_beta   90.00
_cell.angle_gamma   90.00
#
_symmetry.space_group_name_H-M   'P 1'
#
loop_
_entity.id
_entity.type
_entity.pdbx_description
1 polymer ?
#
loop_
_entity_poly.entity_id
_entity_poly.type
_entity_poly.pdbx_seq_one_letter_code
_entity_poly.pdbx_strand_id
1 'polypeptide(L)'
;MSIKNIDSFTHTRGESVYLDDIPVVNGTLYACAYGSPFAHGNIRALNLDEALSMEGVVRIITYKDIPGKNQIGGIVPDEPLLAESTVHYNGMPVALVVAVSAEMAAAAVKKISIDIEELEVITDPREAQQKGSLIVPPRTFRLGDSSSAFDKCEHVFQGVADTNGQEHLYIETQGAYALPVENGAIRVISSTQGPTAVQKHTAEVLGIPMHRVEVDTTRLGGGFGGKEDQATSWAALCALASWILKKPVKYSLHRMEDMRMTGKRHPYSSDFRIGLDKDLNIMAYEVSFYQNAGATADLSPAVLERTLFHCTNSYFVPNVTATAYSCRTNLPPNTAFRGFGGPQGMFVIEAAIAKAAESLGIQASVIQHKNLIKTGDEFPYGQLAVSEAHECWQKAIGLYELDKISEEVRLFNSNNKLFRKGLSFMPICFGISFTKILMNQARALVHVYLDGSVNISTGAVEMGQGVNTKMLQVAAHVFSISPELIKINSTNTYRIANTSPSAASATADLNGKAVLDACEKILARLKLSAAEILGCSPEAVTLKNGQVFVNGSPSSLTWNGLVN
;
A
#
# COMPACT_ATOMS: atom_id res chain seq x y z
N MET A 1 -14.53 -19.75 -17.48
CA MET A 1 -13.41 -20.71 -17.30
C MET A 1 -12.54 -20.22 -16.13
N SER A 2 -12.17 -21.11 -15.23
CA SER A 2 -11.16 -20.79 -14.20
C SER A 2 -9.78 -20.82 -14.87
N ILE A 3 -9.14 -19.65 -15.03
CA ILE A 3 -7.78 -19.57 -15.56
C ILE A 3 -6.82 -19.73 -14.39
N LYS A 4 -5.82 -20.60 -14.52
CA LYS A 4 -4.73 -20.71 -13.54
C LYS A 4 -3.94 -19.41 -13.50
N ASN A 5 -3.34 -19.08 -12.35
CA ASN A 5 -2.46 -17.93 -12.24
C ASN A 5 -1.32 -18.04 -13.27
N ILE A 6 -1.22 -17.04 -14.16
CA ILE A 6 -0.27 -17.07 -15.29
C ILE A 6 1.19 -17.00 -14.83
N ASP A 7 1.45 -16.41 -13.66
CA ASP A 7 2.79 -16.30 -13.11
C ASP A 7 3.28 -17.58 -12.43
N SER A 8 2.36 -18.51 -12.09
CA SER A 8 2.71 -19.74 -11.37
C SER A 8 3.74 -20.62 -12.11
N PHE A 9 3.69 -20.66 -13.43
CA PHE A 9 4.64 -21.43 -14.23
C PHE A 9 6.06 -20.85 -14.17
N THR A 10 6.19 -19.53 -14.32
CA THR A 10 7.49 -18.85 -14.25
C THR A 10 8.06 -18.88 -12.82
N HIS A 11 7.21 -18.76 -11.80
CA HIS A 11 7.64 -18.90 -10.41
C HIS A 11 8.20 -20.29 -10.09
N THR A 12 7.49 -21.35 -10.49
CA THR A 12 7.91 -22.72 -10.17
C THR A 12 9.14 -23.19 -10.98
N ARG A 13 9.45 -22.51 -12.10
CA ARG A 13 10.61 -22.78 -12.94
C ARG A 13 11.82 -21.90 -12.63
N GLY A 14 11.68 -20.91 -11.72
CA GLY A 14 12.73 -19.93 -11.48
C GLY A 14 12.95 -18.95 -12.63
N GLU A 15 11.96 -18.77 -13.50
CA GLU A 15 12.01 -17.87 -14.67
C GLU A 15 11.43 -16.48 -14.38
N SER A 16 10.83 -16.29 -13.21
CA SER A 16 10.27 -15.00 -12.80
C SER A 16 11.38 -14.01 -12.49
N VAL A 17 11.30 -12.83 -13.09
CA VAL A 17 12.31 -11.78 -12.97
C VAL A 17 11.85 -10.72 -11.99
N TYR A 18 12.63 -10.49 -10.95
CA TYR A 18 12.52 -9.41 -9.99
C TYR A 18 13.62 -8.38 -10.21
N LEU A 19 13.66 -7.30 -9.44
CA LEU A 19 14.63 -6.23 -9.64
C LEU A 19 16.09 -6.73 -9.60
N ASP A 20 16.40 -7.62 -8.66
CA ASP A 20 17.77 -8.12 -8.50
C ASP A 20 18.18 -9.13 -9.57
N ASP A 21 17.23 -9.79 -10.21
CA ASP A 21 17.46 -10.72 -11.30
C ASP A 21 17.75 -10.02 -12.65
N ILE A 22 17.53 -8.70 -12.73
CA ILE A 22 17.75 -7.94 -13.97
C ILE A 22 19.26 -7.88 -14.23
N PRO A 23 19.73 -8.41 -15.38
CA PRO A 23 21.12 -8.34 -15.76
C PRO A 23 21.62 -6.89 -15.81
N VAL A 24 22.73 -6.62 -15.16
CA VAL A 24 23.34 -5.30 -15.17
C VAL A 24 24.15 -5.08 -16.45
N VAL A 25 24.08 -3.89 -17.03
CA VAL A 25 24.91 -3.52 -18.18
C VAL A 25 26.35 -3.25 -17.73
N ASN A 26 27.31 -3.42 -18.64
CA ASN A 26 28.72 -3.17 -18.34
C ASN A 26 28.94 -1.73 -17.86
N GLY A 27 29.75 -1.56 -16.83
CA GLY A 27 30.03 -0.27 -16.21
C GLY A 27 28.95 0.19 -15.20
N THR A 28 28.00 -0.67 -14.83
CA THR A 28 27.07 -0.41 -13.74
C THR A 28 27.81 -0.17 -12.42
N LEU A 29 27.42 0.88 -11.71
CA LEU A 29 27.87 1.23 -10.38
C LEU A 29 26.82 0.82 -9.34
N TYR A 30 27.23 0.76 -8.08
CA TYR A 30 26.36 0.35 -6.99
C TYR A 30 26.31 1.43 -5.92
N ALA A 31 25.14 1.65 -5.36
CA ALA A 31 24.92 2.67 -4.34
C ALA A 31 24.61 2.03 -2.98
N CYS A 32 24.97 2.75 -1.91
CA CYS A 32 24.60 2.46 -0.53
C CYS A 32 24.42 3.78 0.23
N ALA A 33 23.31 3.94 0.94
CA ALA A 33 23.03 5.15 1.71
C ALA A 33 23.68 5.10 3.09
N TYR A 34 24.29 6.22 3.51
CA TYR A 34 24.65 6.44 4.89
C TYR A 34 23.45 7.00 5.64
N GLY A 35 22.86 6.19 6.50
CA GLY A 35 21.80 6.60 7.42
C GLY A 35 22.35 7.07 8.76
N SER A 36 21.79 8.16 9.29
CA SER A 36 22.19 8.70 10.59
C SER A 36 22.17 7.62 11.69
N PRO A 37 23.23 7.53 12.52
CA PRO A 37 23.19 6.71 13.72
C PRO A 37 22.45 7.38 14.90
N PHE A 38 22.09 8.66 14.76
CA PHE A 38 21.38 9.44 15.78
C PHE A 38 19.90 9.56 15.46
N ALA A 39 19.10 9.63 16.51
CA ALA A 39 17.65 9.74 16.38
C ALA A 39 17.15 11.17 16.15
N HIS A 40 17.84 12.18 16.72
CA HIS A 40 17.48 13.59 16.55
C HIS A 40 18.68 14.49 16.86
N GLY A 41 18.95 15.45 15.99
CA GLY A 41 20.03 16.40 16.25
C GLY A 41 20.42 17.25 15.05
N ASN A 42 21.12 18.35 15.33
CA ASN A 42 21.65 19.25 14.32
C ASN A 42 23.02 18.76 13.82
N ILE A 43 23.18 18.67 12.51
CA ILE A 43 24.44 18.25 11.87
C ILE A 43 25.43 19.38 11.99
N ARG A 44 26.55 19.17 12.72
CA ARG A 44 27.66 20.10 12.83
C ARG A 44 28.72 19.87 11.78
N ALA A 45 29.04 18.60 11.51
CA ALA A 45 29.98 18.21 10.47
C ALA A 45 29.67 16.82 9.92
N LEU A 46 30.01 16.60 8.65
CA LEU A 46 29.96 15.32 7.97
C LEU A 46 31.35 15.04 7.37
N ASN A 47 32.05 14.03 7.87
CA ASN A 47 33.39 13.68 7.45
C ASN A 47 33.34 12.53 6.43
N LEU A 48 33.75 12.82 5.21
CA LEU A 48 33.67 11.94 4.05
C LEU A 48 35.05 11.46 3.57
N ASP A 49 36.16 12.05 4.04
CA ASP A 49 37.49 11.92 3.46
C ASP A 49 38.01 10.46 3.48
N GLU A 50 37.83 9.74 4.59
CA GLU A 50 38.22 8.34 4.69
C GLU A 50 37.44 7.47 3.69
N ALA A 51 36.14 7.69 3.58
CA ALA A 51 35.28 6.96 2.65
C ALA A 51 35.61 7.28 1.18
N LEU A 52 35.90 8.56 0.86
CA LEU A 52 36.29 8.99 -0.47
C LEU A 52 37.64 8.42 -0.92
N SER A 53 38.57 8.20 0.02
CA SER A 53 39.90 7.65 -0.26
C SER A 53 39.93 6.13 -0.49
N MET A 54 38.82 5.42 -0.26
CA MET A 54 38.74 3.98 -0.44
C MET A 54 38.76 3.60 -1.91
N GLU A 55 39.51 2.57 -2.24
CA GLU A 55 39.54 1.99 -3.59
C GLU A 55 38.15 1.56 -4.03
N GLY A 56 37.80 1.88 -5.27
CA GLY A 56 36.52 1.54 -5.88
C GLY A 56 35.38 2.50 -5.57
N VAL A 57 35.55 3.45 -4.64
CA VAL A 57 34.57 4.53 -4.44
C VAL A 57 34.68 5.54 -5.56
N VAL A 58 33.55 5.81 -6.21
CA VAL A 58 33.48 6.71 -7.37
C VAL A 58 33.02 8.12 -6.95
N ARG A 59 32.03 8.19 -6.06
CA ARG A 59 31.47 9.46 -5.56
C ARG A 59 30.70 9.24 -4.26
N ILE A 60 30.67 10.27 -3.43
CA ILE A 60 29.70 10.41 -2.34
C ILE A 60 28.82 11.62 -2.66
N ILE A 61 27.50 11.41 -2.62
CA ILE A 61 26.47 12.40 -2.96
C ILE A 61 25.82 12.84 -1.67
N THR A 62 25.62 14.14 -1.50
CA THR A 62 24.92 14.78 -0.39
C THR A 62 23.78 15.64 -0.88
N TYR A 63 22.99 16.23 0.02
CA TYR A 63 21.92 17.17 -0.37
C TYR A 63 22.39 18.30 -1.29
N LYS A 64 23.66 18.70 -1.20
CA LYS A 64 24.27 19.76 -2.03
C LYS A 64 24.38 19.40 -3.52
N ASP A 65 24.35 18.12 -3.83
CA ASP A 65 24.45 17.61 -5.20
C ASP A 65 23.08 17.50 -5.89
N ILE A 66 21.97 17.76 -5.19
CA ILE A 66 20.61 17.64 -5.72
C ILE A 66 20.31 18.87 -6.59
N PRO A 67 20.10 18.69 -7.92
CA PRO A 67 19.91 19.82 -8.84
C PRO A 67 18.50 20.43 -8.78
N GLY A 68 17.52 19.71 -8.28
CA GLY A 68 16.13 20.13 -8.16
C GLY A 68 15.70 20.33 -6.71
N LYS A 69 14.64 19.64 -6.30
CA LYS A 69 14.09 19.75 -4.95
C LYS A 69 14.60 18.60 -4.08
N ASN A 70 15.14 18.92 -2.91
CA ASN A 70 15.45 17.93 -1.88
C ASN A 70 14.17 17.57 -1.10
N GLN A 71 13.16 17.01 -1.77
CA GLN A 71 11.84 16.78 -1.20
C GLN A 71 11.11 15.65 -1.95
N ILE A 72 10.58 14.67 -1.21
CA ILE A 72 9.88 13.50 -1.74
C ILE A 72 8.50 13.25 -1.08
N GLY A 73 8.12 14.01 -0.06
CA GLY A 73 6.82 13.87 0.61
C GLY A 73 5.63 14.10 -0.34
N GLY A 74 4.76 13.09 -0.47
CA GLY A 74 3.66 13.09 -1.44
C GLY A 74 2.42 13.85 -0.99
N ILE A 75 2.09 13.81 0.32
CA ILE A 75 0.92 14.47 0.91
C ILE A 75 1.31 15.82 1.53
N VAL A 76 2.33 15.81 2.37
CA VAL A 76 2.93 17.00 2.98
C VAL A 76 4.37 17.10 2.50
N PRO A 77 4.85 18.28 2.06
CA PRO A 77 6.23 18.43 1.60
C PRO A 77 7.19 18.61 2.79
N ASP A 78 7.32 17.59 3.64
CA ASP A 78 8.12 17.60 4.88
C ASP A 78 9.19 16.50 4.94
N GLU A 79 9.44 15.79 3.82
CA GLU A 79 10.38 14.69 3.77
C GLU A 79 11.54 14.98 2.81
N PRO A 80 12.71 15.40 3.32
CA PRO A 80 13.90 15.58 2.49
C PRO A 80 14.46 14.22 2.04
N LEU A 81 14.94 14.15 0.78
CA LEU A 81 15.60 12.96 0.23
C LEU A 81 16.91 12.64 0.97
N LEU A 82 17.69 13.68 1.28
CA LEU A 82 18.91 13.63 2.07
C LEU A 82 18.89 14.71 3.14
N ALA A 83 19.30 14.40 4.36
CA ALA A 83 19.31 15.37 5.45
C ALA A 83 20.23 16.57 5.12
N GLU A 84 19.73 17.80 5.40
CA GLU A 84 20.47 19.05 5.16
C GLU A 84 21.21 19.53 6.40
N SER A 85 20.47 19.85 7.45
CA SER A 85 20.99 20.44 8.68
C SER A 85 20.59 19.69 9.93
N THR A 86 19.56 18.87 9.86
CA THR A 86 18.99 18.17 11.01
C THR A 86 18.64 16.75 10.64
N VAL A 87 18.95 15.81 11.52
CA VAL A 87 18.44 14.44 11.45
C VAL A 87 17.26 14.30 12.39
N HIS A 88 16.25 13.58 11.96
CA HIS A 88 14.97 13.45 12.68
C HIS A 88 14.69 12.03 13.15
N TYR A 89 15.44 11.03 12.66
CA TYR A 89 15.33 9.63 13.09
C TYR A 89 16.60 8.85 12.79
N ASN A 90 16.83 7.77 13.55
CA ASN A 90 17.92 6.85 13.28
C ASN A 90 17.68 6.12 11.95
N GLY A 91 18.64 6.18 11.04
CA GLY A 91 18.53 5.65 9.70
C GLY A 91 18.14 6.68 8.63
N MET A 92 17.88 7.95 9.00
CA MET A 92 17.60 9.00 8.02
C MET A 92 18.78 9.15 7.04
N PRO A 93 18.55 9.06 5.71
CA PRO A 93 19.61 9.20 4.72
C PRO A 93 20.30 10.57 4.80
N VAL A 94 21.64 10.57 4.91
CA VAL A 94 22.47 11.79 4.97
C VAL A 94 23.37 11.92 3.74
N ALA A 95 23.89 10.77 3.27
CA ALA A 95 24.75 10.72 2.08
C ALA A 95 24.51 9.40 1.32
N LEU A 96 24.86 9.40 0.04
CA LEU A 96 24.82 8.22 -0.81
C LEU A 96 26.23 7.94 -1.35
N VAL A 97 26.80 6.80 -0.98
CA VAL A 97 28.07 6.31 -1.54
C VAL A 97 27.79 5.56 -2.83
N VAL A 98 28.57 5.85 -3.88
CA VAL A 98 28.54 5.14 -5.15
C VAL A 98 29.92 4.55 -5.42
N ALA A 99 29.97 3.23 -5.68
CA ALA A 99 31.20 2.48 -5.88
C ALA A 99 31.07 1.47 -7.04
N VAL A 100 32.17 0.82 -7.37
CA VAL A 100 32.21 -0.17 -8.48
C VAL A 100 31.60 -1.52 -8.09
N SER A 101 31.38 -1.79 -6.80
CA SER A 101 30.60 -2.94 -6.33
C SER A 101 29.75 -2.57 -5.09
N ALA A 102 28.74 -3.39 -4.81
CA ALA A 102 27.87 -3.21 -3.64
C ALA A 102 28.63 -3.36 -2.32
N GLU A 103 29.58 -4.30 -2.25
CA GLU A 103 30.43 -4.56 -1.09
C GLU A 103 31.32 -3.34 -0.79
N MET A 104 31.93 -2.73 -1.83
CA MET A 104 32.76 -1.53 -1.67
C MET A 104 31.93 -0.33 -1.22
N ALA A 105 30.72 -0.14 -1.78
CA ALA A 105 29.81 0.90 -1.32
C ALA A 105 29.44 0.73 0.16
N ALA A 106 29.05 -0.48 0.57
CA ALA A 106 28.70 -0.80 1.94
C ALA A 106 29.89 -0.70 2.92
N ALA A 107 31.11 -1.03 2.47
CA ALA A 107 32.32 -0.86 3.27
C ALA A 107 32.65 0.63 3.47
N ALA A 108 32.51 1.45 2.42
CA ALA A 108 32.79 2.87 2.48
C ALA A 108 31.79 3.64 3.35
N VAL A 109 30.50 3.24 3.36
CA VAL A 109 29.50 3.80 4.27
C VAL A 109 29.95 3.72 5.73
N LYS A 110 30.63 2.64 6.14
CA LYS A 110 31.14 2.47 7.52
C LYS A 110 32.30 3.40 7.88
N LYS A 111 32.87 4.09 6.90
CA LYS A 111 33.97 5.06 7.09
C LYS A 111 33.49 6.51 7.15
N ILE A 112 32.19 6.74 6.93
CA ILE A 112 31.58 8.05 7.11
C ILE A 112 31.35 8.27 8.61
N SER A 113 31.72 9.46 9.09
CA SER A 113 31.38 9.90 10.44
C SER A 113 30.65 11.25 10.41
N ILE A 114 29.73 11.41 11.35
CA ILE A 114 28.90 12.60 11.50
C ILE A 114 29.02 13.16 12.90
N ASP A 115 29.23 14.45 13.04
CA ASP A 115 29.17 15.16 14.32
C ASP A 115 27.80 15.83 14.46
N ILE A 116 27.10 15.50 15.54
CA ILE A 116 25.71 15.89 15.81
C ILE A 116 25.62 16.57 17.17
N GLU A 117 24.99 17.72 17.19
CA GLU A 117 24.43 18.28 18.42
C GLU A 117 23.08 17.60 18.69
N GLU A 118 23.07 16.68 19.65
CA GLU A 118 21.86 15.92 19.96
C GLU A 118 20.75 16.81 20.51
N LEU A 119 19.54 16.56 20.08
CA LEU A 119 18.30 17.20 20.51
C LEU A 119 17.40 16.18 21.23
N GLU A 120 16.39 16.71 21.92
CA GLU A 120 15.40 15.87 22.61
C GLU A 120 14.73 14.88 21.63
N VAL A 121 14.63 13.62 22.05
CA VAL A 121 14.03 12.54 21.27
C VAL A 121 12.66 12.19 21.84
N ILE A 122 11.63 12.26 21.01
CA ILE A 122 10.26 11.88 21.35
C ILE A 122 9.88 10.66 20.51
N THR A 123 9.52 9.55 21.17
CA THR A 123 9.07 8.31 20.52
C THR A 123 7.66 7.91 20.91
N ASP A 124 7.16 8.41 22.02
CA ASP A 124 5.79 8.16 22.48
C ASP A 124 4.79 9.13 21.83
N PRO A 125 3.71 8.63 21.19
CA PRO A 125 2.76 9.49 20.49
C PRO A 125 1.86 10.30 21.44
N ARG A 126 1.60 9.85 22.68
CA ARG A 126 0.86 10.66 23.67
C ARG A 126 1.72 11.83 24.15
N GLU A 127 3.02 11.60 24.39
CA GLU A 127 3.95 12.68 24.70
C GLU A 127 4.06 13.70 23.56
N ALA A 128 4.18 13.21 22.32
CA ALA A 128 4.21 14.07 21.14
C ALA A 128 2.95 14.94 21.04
N GLN A 129 1.78 14.37 21.28
CA GLN A 129 0.51 15.10 21.30
C GLN A 129 0.49 16.17 22.40
N GLN A 130 0.92 15.84 23.63
CA GLN A 130 0.98 16.80 24.76
C GLN A 130 1.91 17.99 24.48
N LYS A 131 3.01 17.75 23.76
CA LYS A 131 3.95 18.78 23.31
C LYS A 131 3.50 19.52 22.04
N GLY A 132 2.33 19.17 21.48
CA GLY A 132 1.84 19.76 20.23
C GLY A 132 2.63 19.36 18.98
N SER A 133 3.46 18.31 19.05
CA SER A 133 4.24 17.79 17.92
C SER A 133 3.36 16.93 17.01
N LEU A 134 2.69 17.56 16.06
CA LEU A 134 1.74 16.93 15.15
C LEU A 134 2.16 17.12 13.68
N ILE A 135 1.81 16.14 12.85
CA ILE A 135 1.99 16.21 11.37
C ILE A 135 0.91 17.11 10.75
N VAL A 136 -0.34 16.91 11.16
CA VAL A 136 -1.53 17.65 10.71
C VAL A 136 -2.44 17.94 11.90
N PRO A 137 -3.34 18.92 11.81
CA PRO A 137 -4.33 19.17 12.86
C PRO A 137 -5.16 17.93 13.20
N PRO A 138 -5.60 17.79 14.45
CA PRO A 138 -6.46 16.67 14.88
C PRO A 138 -7.76 16.63 14.07
N ARG A 139 -8.26 15.41 13.86
CA ARG A 139 -9.52 15.18 13.16
C ARG A 139 -10.52 14.45 14.05
N THR A 140 -11.78 14.86 14.02
CA THR A 140 -12.84 14.27 14.85
C THR A 140 -14.05 13.90 14.00
N PHE A 141 -14.54 12.65 14.17
CA PHE A 141 -15.85 12.22 13.69
C PHE A 141 -16.83 12.21 14.87
N ARG A 142 -18.07 12.63 14.61
CA ARG A 142 -19.13 12.67 15.62
C ARG A 142 -20.44 12.16 15.03
N LEU A 143 -21.15 11.37 15.86
CA LEU A 143 -22.55 11.00 15.67
C LEU A 143 -23.25 11.17 17.01
N GLY A 144 -24.42 11.78 17.03
CA GLY A 144 -25.15 12.05 18.25
C GLY A 144 -24.39 12.92 19.27
N ASP A 145 -24.66 12.70 20.56
CA ASP A 145 -23.99 13.36 21.69
C ASP A 145 -23.52 12.31 22.72
N SER A 146 -22.24 11.90 22.58
CA SER A 146 -21.65 10.90 23.46
C SER A 146 -21.60 11.36 24.92
N SER A 147 -21.33 12.65 25.16
CA SER A 147 -21.19 13.19 26.52
C SER A 147 -22.46 13.03 27.35
N SER A 148 -23.59 13.48 26.83
CA SER A 148 -24.89 13.32 27.52
C SER A 148 -25.43 11.89 27.47
N ALA A 149 -24.99 11.07 26.52
CA ALA A 149 -25.41 9.68 26.45
C ALA A 149 -24.77 8.82 27.56
N PHE A 150 -23.55 9.12 27.99
CA PHE A 150 -22.91 8.39 29.10
C PHE A 150 -23.68 8.50 30.42
N ASP A 151 -24.36 9.62 30.66
CA ASP A 151 -25.18 9.82 31.89
C ASP A 151 -26.40 8.87 31.97
N LYS A 152 -26.75 8.26 30.81
CA LYS A 152 -27.89 7.32 30.67
C LYS A 152 -27.45 5.87 30.61
N CYS A 153 -26.15 5.60 30.65
CA CYS A 153 -25.61 4.25 30.59
C CYS A 153 -25.69 3.56 31.95
N GLU A 154 -26.13 2.31 31.97
CA GLU A 154 -26.08 1.46 33.18
C GLU A 154 -24.64 1.07 33.51
N HIS A 155 -23.85 0.77 32.45
CA HIS A 155 -22.47 0.34 32.57
C HIS A 155 -21.56 1.25 31.75
N VAL A 156 -20.49 1.76 32.36
CA VAL A 156 -19.47 2.55 31.68
C VAL A 156 -18.10 1.98 31.98
N PHE A 157 -17.36 1.70 30.91
CA PHE A 157 -16.01 1.18 31.00
C PHE A 157 -15.03 2.10 30.25
N GLN A 158 -13.81 2.21 30.77
CA GLN A 158 -12.74 2.98 30.13
C GLN A 158 -11.43 2.19 30.17
N GLY A 159 -10.54 2.49 29.25
CA GLY A 159 -9.26 1.82 29.18
C GLY A 159 -8.37 2.39 28.10
N VAL A 160 -7.23 1.72 27.94
CA VAL A 160 -6.26 1.98 26.89
C VAL A 160 -6.11 0.75 25.99
N ALA A 161 -5.82 0.99 24.73
CA ALA A 161 -5.54 -0.08 23.77
C ALA A 161 -4.42 0.38 22.83
N ASP A 162 -3.23 -0.17 23.05
CA ASP A 162 -2.03 0.20 22.31
C ASP A 162 -1.63 -0.92 21.34
N THR A 163 -1.23 -0.55 20.13
CA THR A 163 -0.74 -1.48 19.11
C THR A 163 0.67 -1.08 18.70
N ASN A 164 1.56 -2.05 18.63
CA ASN A 164 2.92 -1.84 18.13
C ASN A 164 2.95 -1.71 16.61
N GLY A 165 4.07 -1.21 16.08
CA GLY A 165 4.38 -1.24 14.66
C GLY A 165 4.54 -2.67 14.16
N GLN A 166 4.26 -2.87 12.87
CA GLN A 166 4.45 -4.16 12.20
C GLN A 166 5.33 -3.98 10.98
N GLU A 167 6.40 -4.78 10.89
CA GLU A 167 7.27 -4.85 9.72
C GLU A 167 6.56 -5.54 8.55
N HIS A 168 6.74 -5.02 7.32
CA HIS A 168 6.18 -5.61 6.11
C HIS A 168 6.77 -6.98 5.77
N LEU A 169 8.05 -7.16 6.01
CA LEU A 169 8.82 -8.37 5.73
C LEU A 169 8.59 -8.95 4.32
N TYR A 170 8.41 -8.08 3.32
CA TYR A 170 8.42 -8.51 1.92
C TYR A 170 9.78 -9.18 1.62
N ILE A 171 9.78 -10.26 0.84
CA ILE A 171 11.01 -11.05 0.57
C ILE A 171 12.00 -10.23 -0.24
N GLU A 172 11.55 -9.57 -1.31
CA GLU A 172 12.33 -8.58 -2.04
C GLU A 172 12.40 -7.26 -1.26
N THR A 173 13.59 -6.82 -0.89
CA THR A 173 13.81 -5.51 -0.23
C THR A 173 13.51 -4.34 -1.17
N GLN A 174 13.52 -3.12 -0.64
CA GLN A 174 13.46 -1.90 -1.45
C GLN A 174 14.67 -1.82 -2.39
N GLY A 175 14.45 -1.33 -3.60
CA GLY A 175 15.55 -1.16 -4.54
C GLY A 175 15.14 -0.49 -5.84
N ALA A 176 16.17 -0.06 -6.59
CA ALA A 176 16.03 0.52 -7.92
C ALA A 176 17.28 0.27 -8.77
N TYR A 177 17.10 0.30 -10.09
CA TYR A 177 18.15 0.31 -11.08
C TYR A 177 17.90 1.44 -12.07
N ALA A 178 18.76 2.44 -12.09
CA ALA A 178 18.63 3.63 -12.92
C ALA A 178 19.65 3.62 -14.06
N LEU A 179 19.18 3.93 -15.27
CA LEU A 179 19.99 3.95 -16.49
C LEU A 179 19.83 5.30 -17.21
N PRO A 180 20.91 5.98 -17.57
CA PRO A 180 20.82 7.11 -18.46
C PRO A 180 20.38 6.63 -19.84
N VAL A 181 19.49 7.37 -20.50
CA VAL A 181 19.03 7.10 -21.85
C VAL A 181 19.23 8.33 -22.73
N GLU A 182 18.97 8.19 -24.02
CA GLU A 182 19.15 9.28 -25.01
C GLU A 182 18.35 10.54 -24.65
N ASN A 183 18.74 11.67 -25.24
CA ASN A 183 18.07 12.97 -25.13
C ASN A 183 17.96 13.51 -23.70
N GLY A 184 18.89 13.15 -22.81
CA GLY A 184 18.90 13.62 -21.42
C GLY A 184 17.69 13.11 -20.64
N ALA A 185 17.28 11.90 -20.88
CA ALA A 185 16.26 11.19 -20.12
C ALA A 185 16.91 10.12 -19.22
N ILE A 186 16.10 9.55 -18.32
CA ILE A 186 16.52 8.49 -17.41
C ILE A 186 15.42 7.43 -17.30
N ARG A 187 15.83 6.16 -17.33
CA ARG A 187 14.96 5.03 -17.03
C ARG A 187 15.27 4.50 -15.65
N VAL A 188 14.24 4.32 -14.84
CA VAL A 188 14.31 3.80 -13.46
C VAL A 188 13.48 2.53 -13.37
N ILE A 189 14.11 1.41 -13.15
CA ILE A 189 13.43 0.16 -12.81
C ILE A 189 13.35 0.14 -11.29
N SER A 190 12.13 0.11 -10.75
CA SER A 190 11.91 0.25 -9.30
C SER A 190 10.95 -0.80 -8.76
N SER A 191 11.28 -1.31 -7.59
CA SER A 191 10.41 -2.19 -6.80
C SER A 191 9.35 -1.33 -6.09
N THR A 192 8.35 -0.81 -6.86
CA THR A 192 7.35 0.14 -6.37
C THR A 192 5.91 -0.27 -6.69
N GLN A 193 4.99 0.01 -5.78
CA GLN A 193 3.53 -0.08 -6.00
C GLN A 193 2.99 1.16 -6.76
N GLY A 194 3.75 2.29 -6.76
CA GLY A 194 3.35 3.59 -7.29
C GLY A 194 4.30 4.18 -8.32
N PRO A 195 4.43 3.61 -9.55
CA PRO A 195 5.39 4.09 -10.55
C PRO A 195 5.25 5.58 -10.88
N THR A 196 4.03 6.12 -10.88
CA THR A 196 3.79 7.55 -11.16
C THR A 196 4.33 8.46 -10.03
N ALA A 197 4.24 8.05 -8.77
CA ALA A 197 4.82 8.79 -7.65
C ALA A 197 6.34 8.82 -7.75
N VAL A 198 6.97 7.68 -8.01
CA VAL A 198 8.42 7.59 -8.28
C VAL A 198 8.83 8.49 -9.46
N GLN A 199 8.09 8.47 -10.57
CA GLN A 199 8.36 9.32 -11.73
C GLN A 199 8.32 10.79 -11.37
N LYS A 200 7.26 11.23 -10.66
CA LYS A 200 7.05 12.63 -10.29
C LYS A 200 8.18 13.14 -9.39
N HIS A 201 8.44 12.46 -8.30
CA HIS A 201 9.43 12.91 -7.32
C HIS A 201 10.87 12.79 -7.85
N THR A 202 11.17 11.75 -8.62
CA THR A 202 12.46 11.66 -9.33
C THR A 202 12.66 12.85 -10.26
N ALA A 203 11.63 13.24 -11.02
CA ALA A 203 11.70 14.40 -11.90
C ALA A 203 11.91 15.72 -11.12
N GLU A 204 11.24 15.88 -9.98
CA GLU A 204 11.40 17.05 -9.08
C GLU A 204 12.80 17.11 -8.47
N VAL A 205 13.34 15.97 -8.00
CA VAL A 205 14.71 15.85 -7.46
C VAL A 205 15.76 16.18 -8.52
N LEU A 206 15.58 15.71 -9.74
CA LEU A 206 16.51 15.97 -10.85
C LEU A 206 16.32 17.35 -11.50
N GLY A 207 15.25 18.08 -11.17
CA GLY A 207 14.93 19.37 -11.79
C GLY A 207 14.58 19.27 -13.28
N ILE A 208 13.98 18.16 -13.71
CA ILE A 208 13.64 17.87 -15.11
C ILE A 208 12.14 17.58 -15.27
N PRO A 209 11.56 17.75 -16.47
CA PRO A 209 10.17 17.39 -16.73
C PRO A 209 9.90 15.87 -16.57
N MET A 210 8.71 15.50 -16.08
CA MET A 210 8.30 14.11 -15.85
C MET A 210 8.46 13.19 -17.08
N HIS A 211 8.23 13.70 -18.29
CA HIS A 211 8.36 12.91 -19.52
C HIS A 211 9.80 12.46 -19.83
N ARG A 212 10.81 13.01 -19.14
CA ARG A 212 12.20 12.56 -19.22
C ARG A 212 12.55 11.48 -18.20
N VAL A 213 11.61 11.10 -17.35
CA VAL A 213 11.76 10.00 -16.39
C VAL A 213 10.81 8.87 -16.78
N GLU A 214 11.34 7.75 -17.19
CA GLU A 214 10.59 6.51 -17.39
C GLU A 214 10.73 5.64 -16.16
N VAL A 215 9.62 5.20 -15.57
CA VAL A 215 9.63 4.21 -14.47
C VAL A 215 9.03 2.92 -14.94
N ASP A 216 9.77 1.83 -14.76
CA ASP A 216 9.36 0.46 -15.10
C ASP A 216 9.30 -0.39 -13.83
N THR A 217 8.24 -1.18 -13.69
CA THR A 217 8.04 -2.08 -12.56
C THR A 217 7.66 -3.46 -13.10
N THR A 218 8.57 -4.41 -13.02
CA THR A 218 8.35 -5.77 -13.54
C THR A 218 7.29 -6.52 -12.73
N ARG A 219 7.62 -6.86 -11.53
CA ARG A 219 6.78 -7.43 -10.45
C ARG A 219 7.48 -7.20 -9.14
N LEU A 220 6.77 -7.30 -8.03
CA LEU A 220 7.33 -7.16 -6.70
C LEU A 220 7.36 -8.49 -5.96
N GLY A 221 8.44 -8.76 -5.26
CA GLY A 221 8.56 -9.83 -4.27
C GLY A 221 7.88 -9.49 -2.95
N GLY A 222 6.61 -9.03 -3.04
CA GLY A 222 5.81 -8.48 -1.97
C GLY A 222 5.89 -6.96 -1.88
N GLY A 223 4.82 -6.34 -1.38
CA GLY A 223 4.74 -4.89 -1.16
C GLY A 223 3.97 -4.59 0.13
N PHE A 224 2.74 -5.11 0.25
CA PHE A 224 1.85 -4.99 1.41
C PHE A 224 1.55 -3.55 1.85
N GLY A 225 1.83 -2.54 1.00
CA GLY A 225 1.77 -1.11 1.28
C GLY A 225 3.15 -0.48 1.54
N GLY A 226 4.17 -1.26 1.92
CA GLY A 226 5.51 -0.75 2.25
C GLY A 226 6.32 -0.25 1.05
N LYS A 227 5.86 -0.50 -0.17
CA LYS A 227 6.49 -0.01 -1.42
C LYS A 227 5.59 0.97 -2.17
N GLU A 228 4.63 1.59 -1.49
CA GLU A 228 3.75 2.61 -2.07
C GLU A 228 4.50 3.92 -2.21
N ASP A 229 4.75 4.66 -1.16
CA ASP A 229 5.54 5.90 -1.17
C ASP A 229 7.01 5.67 -0.80
N GLN A 230 7.31 4.76 0.11
CA GLN A 230 8.67 4.47 0.60
C GLN A 230 9.67 4.05 -0.51
N ALA A 231 9.20 3.47 -1.61
CA ALA A 231 10.06 3.12 -2.75
C ALA A 231 10.64 4.35 -3.45
N THR A 232 10.02 5.52 -3.28
CA THR A 232 10.42 6.77 -3.95
C THR A 232 11.80 7.23 -3.53
N SER A 233 12.15 7.15 -2.24
CA SER A 233 13.47 7.55 -1.71
C SER A 233 14.60 6.82 -2.43
N TRP A 234 14.50 5.50 -2.51
CA TRP A 234 15.55 4.63 -3.06
C TRP A 234 15.67 4.78 -4.58
N ALA A 235 14.53 4.91 -5.26
CA ALA A 235 14.47 5.16 -6.69
C ALA A 235 15.06 6.54 -7.06
N ALA A 236 14.71 7.58 -6.30
CA ALA A 236 15.22 8.93 -6.52
C ALA A 236 16.72 9.03 -6.23
N LEU A 237 17.23 8.40 -5.16
CA LEU A 237 18.67 8.33 -4.86
C LEU A 237 19.45 7.62 -5.97
N CYS A 238 18.95 6.49 -6.42
CA CYS A 238 19.55 5.72 -7.51
C CYS A 238 19.57 6.53 -8.82
N ALA A 239 18.46 7.18 -9.15
CA ALA A 239 18.34 8.06 -10.31
C ALA A 239 19.27 9.27 -10.22
N LEU A 240 19.37 9.92 -9.05
CA LEU A 240 20.27 11.05 -8.81
C LEU A 240 21.74 10.67 -9.08
N ALA A 241 22.18 9.52 -8.54
CA ALA A 241 23.52 9.01 -8.77
C ALA A 241 23.79 8.74 -10.27
N SER A 242 22.85 8.06 -10.93
CA SER A 242 22.94 7.79 -12.38
C SER A 242 22.95 9.05 -13.22
N TRP A 243 22.15 10.05 -12.84
CA TRP A 243 22.08 11.36 -13.50
C TRP A 243 23.39 12.14 -13.41
N ILE A 244 23.99 12.19 -12.22
CA ILE A 244 25.25 12.91 -11.98
C ILE A 244 26.42 12.23 -12.69
N LEU A 245 26.52 10.91 -12.58
CA LEU A 245 27.66 10.14 -13.07
C LEU A 245 27.55 9.75 -14.55
N LYS A 246 26.38 9.91 -15.17
CA LYS A 246 26.08 9.47 -16.55
C LYS A 246 26.37 7.98 -16.76
N LYS A 247 26.18 7.18 -15.71
CA LYS A 247 26.38 5.73 -15.70
C LYS A 247 25.16 5.05 -15.11
N PRO A 248 24.92 3.78 -15.48
CA PRO A 248 23.93 2.98 -14.79
C PRO A 248 24.30 2.80 -13.31
N VAL A 249 23.31 2.90 -12.42
CA VAL A 249 23.48 2.71 -10.98
C VAL A 249 22.41 1.77 -10.46
N LYS A 250 22.80 0.76 -9.68
CA LYS A 250 21.89 -0.17 -8.98
C LYS A 250 21.99 0.04 -7.48
N TYR A 251 20.85 0.05 -6.80
CA TYR A 251 20.77 0.12 -5.35
C TYR A 251 19.69 -0.84 -4.86
N SER A 252 20.08 -1.84 -4.11
CA SER A 252 19.19 -2.76 -3.39
C SER A 252 19.56 -2.72 -1.93
N LEU A 253 18.60 -2.45 -1.05
CA LEU A 253 18.85 -2.37 0.39
C LEU A 253 19.13 -3.77 0.94
N HIS A 254 20.14 -3.85 1.79
CA HIS A 254 20.28 -5.04 2.63
C HIS A 254 19.11 -5.14 3.59
N ARG A 255 18.66 -6.35 3.95
CA ARG A 255 17.49 -6.57 4.83
C ARG A 255 17.53 -5.74 6.11
N MET A 256 18.69 -5.64 6.75
CA MET A 256 18.84 -4.88 8.01
C MET A 256 18.74 -3.36 7.80
N GLU A 257 19.14 -2.87 6.63
CA GLU A 257 18.98 -1.46 6.24
C GLU A 257 17.51 -1.17 5.96
N ASP A 258 16.87 -2.03 5.18
CA ASP A 258 15.43 -1.93 4.88
C ASP A 258 14.62 -1.85 6.18
N MET A 259 14.84 -2.79 7.11
CA MET A 259 14.14 -2.80 8.40
C MET A 259 14.43 -1.56 9.27
N ARG A 260 15.61 -0.97 9.18
CA ARG A 260 16.00 0.20 9.98
C ARG A 260 15.56 1.53 9.37
N MET A 261 15.62 1.64 8.05
CA MET A 261 15.50 2.92 7.33
C MET A 261 14.09 3.16 6.75
N THR A 262 13.25 2.14 6.69
CA THR A 262 11.91 2.23 6.12
C THR A 262 10.82 2.27 7.19
N GLY A 263 9.65 2.79 6.80
CA GLY A 263 8.47 2.87 7.67
C GLY A 263 7.80 1.51 7.92
N LYS A 264 6.97 1.49 8.96
CA LYS A 264 6.22 0.32 9.44
C LYS A 264 4.71 0.59 9.39
N ARG A 265 3.88 -0.41 9.68
CA ARG A 265 2.51 -0.14 10.10
C ARG A 265 2.55 0.83 11.28
N HIS A 266 1.80 1.90 11.21
CA HIS A 266 1.72 2.88 12.30
C HIS A 266 1.40 2.21 13.64
N PRO A 267 2.26 2.35 14.66
CA PRO A 267 1.86 2.12 16.04
C PRO A 267 0.75 3.10 16.43
N TYR A 268 -0.17 2.65 17.24
CA TYR A 268 -1.20 3.51 17.82
C TYR A 268 -1.24 3.32 19.32
N SER A 269 -1.29 4.43 20.04
CA SER A 269 -1.79 4.48 21.42
C SER A 269 -3.21 5.00 21.38
N SER A 270 -4.11 4.42 22.19
CA SER A 270 -5.52 4.82 22.12
C SER A 270 -6.16 4.76 23.49
N ASP A 271 -6.98 5.76 23.79
CA ASP A 271 -7.77 5.86 25.02
C ASP A 271 -9.24 5.75 24.64
N PHE A 272 -9.99 4.90 25.33
CA PHE A 272 -11.40 4.68 25.04
C PHE A 272 -12.30 4.76 26.28
N ARG A 273 -13.57 5.10 26.03
CA ARG A 273 -14.69 5.00 26.96
C ARG A 273 -15.89 4.44 26.21
N ILE A 274 -16.52 3.40 26.76
CA ILE A 274 -17.69 2.74 26.18
C ILE A 274 -18.80 2.65 27.21
N GLY A 275 -20.04 2.97 26.82
CA GLY A 275 -21.22 2.94 27.68
C GLY A 275 -22.29 2.00 27.13
N LEU A 276 -22.84 1.15 27.99
CA LEU A 276 -23.89 0.18 27.68
C LEU A 276 -25.14 0.45 28.52
N ASP A 277 -26.31 0.19 27.94
CA ASP A 277 -27.55 0.12 28.74
C ASP A 277 -27.68 -1.23 29.45
N LYS A 278 -28.76 -1.43 30.22
CA LYS A 278 -29.07 -2.68 30.94
C LYS A 278 -29.24 -3.91 30.01
N ASP A 279 -29.55 -3.68 28.74
CA ASP A 279 -29.77 -4.71 27.73
C ASP A 279 -28.53 -4.95 26.86
N LEU A 280 -27.37 -4.37 27.23
CA LEU A 280 -26.09 -4.46 26.56
C LEU A 280 -26.05 -3.80 25.18
N ASN A 281 -26.94 -2.85 24.88
CA ASN A 281 -26.78 -2.00 23.71
C ASN A 281 -25.69 -0.97 23.98
N ILE A 282 -24.78 -0.76 23.01
CA ILE A 282 -23.75 0.27 23.09
C ILE A 282 -24.43 1.63 22.83
N MET A 283 -24.53 2.46 23.89
CA MET A 283 -25.20 3.75 23.85
C MET A 283 -24.26 4.90 23.55
N ALA A 284 -22.99 4.78 23.95
CA ALA A 284 -21.98 5.81 23.76
C ALA A 284 -20.59 5.21 23.58
N TYR A 285 -19.78 5.85 22.73
CA TYR A 285 -18.37 5.50 22.53
C TYR A 285 -17.55 6.77 22.32
N GLU A 286 -16.51 6.93 23.14
CA GLU A 286 -15.49 7.96 22.96
C GLU A 286 -14.13 7.29 22.78
N VAL A 287 -13.36 7.80 21.82
CA VAL A 287 -12.02 7.30 21.56
C VAL A 287 -11.09 8.41 21.09
N SER A 288 -9.89 8.39 21.65
CA SER A 288 -8.76 9.20 21.19
C SER A 288 -7.68 8.29 20.64
N PHE A 289 -7.34 8.47 19.35
CA PHE A 289 -6.28 7.74 18.66
C PHE A 289 -5.04 8.60 18.55
N TYR A 290 -3.92 8.14 19.07
CA TYR A 290 -2.60 8.76 18.94
C TYR A 290 -1.77 7.93 17.97
N GLN A 291 -1.79 8.32 16.69
CA GLN A 291 -1.02 7.67 15.63
C GLN A 291 0.45 8.07 15.76
N ASN A 292 1.35 7.11 15.86
CA ASN A 292 2.77 7.38 15.73
C ASN A 292 3.12 7.50 14.24
N ALA A 293 3.26 8.74 13.74
CA ALA A 293 3.53 9.00 12.32
C ALA A 293 5.01 8.79 11.96
N GLY A 294 5.90 8.87 12.94
CA GLY A 294 7.32 9.02 12.66
C GLY A 294 7.69 10.48 12.38
N ALA A 295 8.84 10.70 11.77
CA ALA A 295 9.43 12.03 11.62
C ALA A 295 8.77 12.91 10.55
N THR A 296 8.19 12.30 9.52
CA THR A 296 7.54 12.99 8.40
C THR A 296 6.16 12.41 8.11
N ALA A 297 5.40 13.08 7.25
CA ALA A 297 4.02 12.70 6.98
C ALA A 297 3.88 11.35 6.28
N ASP A 298 4.67 11.09 5.24
CA ASP A 298 4.43 9.94 4.34
C ASP A 298 2.92 9.80 4.04
N LEU A 299 2.31 8.67 4.36
CA LEU A 299 0.87 8.41 4.19
C LEU A 299 0.06 8.54 5.51
N SER A 300 0.68 9.03 6.61
CA SER A 300 0.06 9.11 7.93
C SER A 300 -1.30 9.84 7.95
N PRO A 301 -1.49 10.99 7.27
CA PRO A 301 -2.81 11.66 7.28
C PRO A 301 -3.93 10.79 6.69
N ALA A 302 -3.63 10.04 5.62
CA ALA A 302 -4.61 9.18 4.97
C ALA A 302 -4.91 7.91 5.79
N VAL A 303 -3.88 7.33 6.45
CA VAL A 303 -4.03 6.20 7.38
C VAL A 303 -4.87 6.60 8.59
N LEU A 304 -4.62 7.78 9.15
CA LEU A 304 -5.39 8.34 10.27
C LEU A 304 -6.88 8.50 9.93
N GLU A 305 -7.17 9.01 8.74
CA GLU A 305 -8.55 9.17 8.31
C GLU A 305 -9.26 7.83 8.18
N ARG A 306 -8.60 6.81 7.63
CA ARG A 306 -9.17 5.46 7.55
C ARG A 306 -9.35 4.82 8.91
N THR A 307 -8.53 5.12 9.90
CA THR A 307 -8.74 4.70 11.30
C THR A 307 -10.09 5.22 11.81
N LEU A 308 -10.38 6.50 11.58
CA LEU A 308 -11.66 7.10 11.95
C LEU A 308 -12.86 6.48 11.22
N PHE A 309 -12.74 6.18 9.92
CA PHE A 309 -13.81 5.50 9.18
C PHE A 309 -14.15 4.11 9.74
N HIS A 310 -13.21 3.47 10.42
CA HIS A 310 -13.37 2.12 10.94
C HIS A 310 -13.47 2.07 12.48
N CYS A 311 -13.61 3.22 13.14
CA CYS A 311 -13.59 3.30 14.61
C CYS A 311 -14.74 2.56 15.30
N THR A 312 -15.86 2.33 14.61
CA THR A 312 -17.00 1.54 15.12
C THR A 312 -17.08 0.13 14.50
N ASN A 313 -16.13 -0.24 13.64
CA ASN A 313 -16.12 -1.53 12.94
C ASN A 313 -17.49 -1.85 12.31
N SER A 314 -18.08 -3.00 12.63
CA SER A 314 -19.40 -3.46 12.16
C SER A 314 -20.52 -3.21 13.19
N TYR A 315 -20.34 -2.28 14.12
CA TYR A 315 -21.31 -2.01 15.17
C TYR A 315 -22.02 -0.69 14.95
N PHE A 316 -23.31 -0.68 15.24
CA PHE A 316 -24.07 0.55 15.37
C PHE A 316 -23.89 1.14 16.77
N VAL A 317 -23.44 2.37 16.83
CA VAL A 317 -23.30 3.14 18.07
C VAL A 317 -23.94 4.50 17.84
N PRO A 318 -25.06 4.82 18.51
CA PRO A 318 -25.82 6.04 18.24
C PRO A 318 -25.13 7.33 18.67
N ASN A 319 -24.17 7.26 19.60
CA ASN A 319 -23.45 8.42 20.10
C ASN A 319 -21.95 8.14 20.12
N VAL A 320 -21.22 8.75 19.18
CA VAL A 320 -19.78 8.55 18.99
C VAL A 320 -19.05 9.88 18.98
N THR A 321 -17.93 9.96 19.68
CA THR A 321 -16.90 10.97 19.48
C THR A 321 -15.56 10.27 19.29
N ALA A 322 -15.03 10.29 18.07
CA ALA A 322 -13.74 9.69 17.72
C ALA A 322 -12.78 10.78 17.26
N THR A 323 -11.70 11.02 18.02
CA THR A 323 -10.67 12.00 17.69
C THR A 323 -9.35 11.30 17.41
N ALA A 324 -8.65 11.71 16.35
CA ALA A 324 -7.37 11.16 15.96
C ALA A 324 -6.31 12.24 15.80
N TYR A 325 -5.12 11.95 16.30
CA TYR A 325 -3.93 12.80 16.29
C TYR A 325 -2.82 12.12 15.51
N SER A 326 -2.27 12.78 14.47
CA SER A 326 -1.10 12.31 13.75
C SER A 326 0.16 12.87 14.41
N CYS A 327 0.75 12.10 15.31
CA CYS A 327 1.82 12.53 16.21
C CYS A 327 3.19 12.40 15.51
N ARG A 328 3.93 13.51 15.44
CA ARG A 328 5.30 13.53 14.92
C ARG A 328 6.26 13.03 16.00
N THR A 329 7.09 12.05 15.65
CA THR A 329 8.06 11.43 16.55
C THR A 329 9.42 11.29 15.87
N ASN A 330 10.46 10.92 16.62
CA ASN A 330 11.80 10.71 16.10
C ASN A 330 12.06 9.24 15.69
N LEU A 331 11.09 8.66 14.98
CA LEU A 331 11.15 7.33 14.37
C LEU A 331 11.12 7.47 12.84
N PRO A 332 11.54 6.44 12.08
CA PRO A 332 11.34 6.43 10.63
C PRO A 332 9.88 6.74 10.29
N PRO A 333 9.61 7.47 9.19
CA PRO A 333 8.25 7.79 8.76
C PRO A 333 7.43 6.50 8.57
N ASN A 334 6.39 6.32 9.37
CA ASN A 334 5.52 5.17 9.24
C ASN A 334 4.64 5.32 7.99
N THR A 335 4.29 4.18 7.37
CA THR A 335 3.70 4.19 6.04
C THR A 335 2.48 3.27 5.92
N ALA A 336 1.95 3.17 4.71
CA ALA A 336 0.90 2.22 4.37
C ALA A 336 1.29 0.78 4.77
N PHE A 337 0.36 0.09 5.35
CA PHE A 337 0.42 -1.35 5.56
C PHE A 337 -0.99 -1.93 5.38
N ARG A 338 -1.09 -3.14 4.85
CA ARG A 338 -2.35 -3.86 4.55
C ARG A 338 -3.42 -3.60 5.61
N GLY A 339 -4.57 -3.03 5.20
CA GLY A 339 -5.63 -2.56 6.08
C GLY A 339 -5.61 -1.04 6.35
N PHE A 340 -4.46 -0.36 6.22
CA PHE A 340 -4.30 1.11 6.11
C PHE A 340 -5.00 1.91 7.22
N GLY A 341 -4.86 1.53 8.49
CA GLY A 341 -5.52 2.19 9.62
C GLY A 341 -6.82 1.52 10.07
N GLY A 342 -7.51 0.80 9.19
CA GLY A 342 -8.71 0.04 9.55
C GLY A 342 -8.49 -0.94 10.70
N PRO A 343 -7.46 -1.81 10.65
CA PRO A 343 -7.16 -2.73 11.75
C PRO A 343 -6.95 -2.05 13.10
N GLN A 344 -6.27 -0.90 13.11
CA GLN A 344 -6.02 -0.14 14.34
C GLN A 344 -7.31 0.43 14.92
N GLY A 345 -8.19 1.03 14.08
CA GLY A 345 -9.51 1.52 14.52
C GLY A 345 -10.39 0.40 15.06
N MET A 346 -10.49 -0.71 14.34
CA MET A 346 -11.28 -1.88 14.74
C MET A 346 -10.77 -2.50 16.05
N PHE A 347 -9.45 -2.61 16.21
CA PHE A 347 -8.84 -3.20 17.41
C PHE A 347 -9.27 -2.49 18.68
N VAL A 348 -9.40 -1.16 18.67
CA VAL A 348 -9.71 -0.39 19.87
C VAL A 348 -11.16 -0.60 20.33
N ILE A 349 -12.14 -0.62 19.40
CA ILE A 349 -13.53 -0.91 19.80
C ILE A 349 -13.69 -2.38 20.24
N GLU A 350 -12.98 -3.31 19.60
CA GLU A 350 -12.98 -4.72 20.07
C GLU A 350 -12.36 -4.87 21.45
N ALA A 351 -11.29 -4.13 21.75
CA ALA A 351 -10.70 -4.08 23.08
C ALA A 351 -11.66 -3.47 24.12
N ALA A 352 -12.42 -2.44 23.73
CA ALA A 352 -13.44 -1.83 24.58
C ALA A 352 -14.59 -2.81 24.88
N ILE A 353 -15.07 -3.52 23.87
CA ILE A 353 -16.10 -4.57 24.03
C ILE A 353 -15.57 -5.73 24.89
N ALA A 354 -14.34 -6.19 24.64
CA ALA A 354 -13.73 -7.25 25.46
C ALA A 354 -13.59 -6.83 26.93
N LYS A 355 -13.16 -5.58 27.19
CA LYS A 355 -13.08 -5.02 28.54
C LYS A 355 -14.44 -4.99 29.24
N ALA A 356 -15.49 -4.56 28.53
CA ALA A 356 -16.86 -4.56 29.06
C ALA A 356 -17.34 -5.99 29.38
N ALA A 357 -17.14 -6.92 28.45
CA ALA A 357 -17.54 -8.31 28.61
C ALA A 357 -16.82 -9.00 29.79
N GLU A 358 -15.51 -8.82 29.91
CA GLU A 358 -14.72 -9.33 31.04
C GLU A 358 -15.24 -8.80 32.37
N SER A 359 -15.50 -7.48 32.45
CA SER A 359 -15.98 -6.84 33.68
C SER A 359 -17.39 -7.29 34.07
N LEU A 360 -18.22 -7.66 33.11
CA LEU A 360 -19.58 -8.20 33.32
C LEU A 360 -19.60 -9.73 33.48
N GLY A 361 -18.48 -10.43 33.31
CA GLY A 361 -18.39 -11.88 33.40
C GLY A 361 -19.12 -12.62 32.27
N ILE A 362 -19.22 -12.03 31.08
CA ILE A 362 -19.89 -12.59 29.89
C ILE A 362 -18.91 -12.74 28.73
N GLN A 363 -19.34 -13.43 27.68
CA GLN A 363 -18.55 -13.49 26.44
C GLN A 363 -18.71 -12.22 25.61
N ALA A 364 -17.63 -11.75 25.00
CA ALA A 364 -17.65 -10.57 24.12
C ALA A 364 -18.65 -10.72 22.96
N SER A 365 -18.83 -11.94 22.44
CA SER A 365 -19.78 -12.27 21.37
C SER A 365 -21.23 -11.88 21.70
N VAL A 366 -21.62 -11.82 22.97
CA VAL A 366 -22.96 -11.37 23.40
C VAL A 366 -23.15 -9.88 23.07
N ILE A 367 -22.18 -9.04 23.44
CA ILE A 367 -22.22 -7.59 23.15
C ILE A 367 -22.06 -7.37 21.64
N GLN A 368 -21.12 -8.06 21.00
CA GLN A 368 -20.87 -7.93 19.56
C GLN A 368 -22.13 -8.23 18.74
N HIS A 369 -22.75 -9.39 18.94
CA HIS A 369 -23.94 -9.79 18.18
C HIS A 369 -25.13 -8.84 18.38
N LYS A 370 -25.33 -8.37 19.61
CA LYS A 370 -26.41 -7.46 19.97
C LYS A 370 -26.32 -6.13 19.20
N ASN A 371 -25.11 -5.65 18.95
CA ASN A 371 -24.83 -4.33 18.40
C ASN A 371 -24.40 -4.34 16.92
N LEU A 372 -24.54 -5.47 16.22
CA LEU A 372 -24.24 -5.52 14.78
C LEU A 372 -25.05 -4.48 14.02
N ILE A 373 -24.38 -3.75 13.14
CA ILE A 373 -25.00 -2.71 12.31
C ILE A 373 -26.03 -3.32 11.35
N LYS A 374 -27.16 -2.65 11.17
CA LYS A 374 -28.27 -3.05 10.29
C LYS A 374 -28.38 -2.11 9.10
N THR A 375 -29.05 -2.55 8.06
CA THR A 375 -29.40 -1.68 6.93
C THR A 375 -30.25 -0.51 7.42
N GLY A 376 -29.80 0.71 7.08
CA GLY A 376 -30.43 1.97 7.52
C GLY A 376 -29.79 2.62 8.74
N ASP A 377 -28.95 1.93 9.51
CA ASP A 377 -28.14 2.55 10.57
C ASP A 377 -27.10 3.49 9.96
N GLU A 378 -26.68 4.51 10.71
CA GLU A 378 -25.74 5.53 10.26
C GLU A 378 -24.35 5.32 10.88
N PHE A 379 -23.31 5.38 10.04
CA PHE A 379 -21.92 5.42 10.50
C PHE A 379 -21.53 6.82 10.99
N PRO A 380 -20.50 6.96 11.85
CA PRO A 380 -20.06 8.26 12.38
C PRO A 380 -19.64 9.31 11.33
N TYR A 381 -19.48 8.90 10.07
CA TYR A 381 -19.16 9.76 8.93
C TYR A 381 -20.36 10.04 8.01
N GLY A 382 -21.59 9.72 8.44
CA GLY A 382 -22.84 10.10 7.79
C GLY A 382 -23.33 9.15 6.69
N GLN A 383 -22.63 8.05 6.42
CA GLN A 383 -23.09 7.04 5.45
C GLN A 383 -24.12 6.11 6.09
N LEU A 384 -25.22 5.87 5.42
CA LEU A 384 -26.18 4.83 5.80
C LEU A 384 -25.65 3.44 5.41
N ALA A 385 -25.77 2.51 6.33
CA ALA A 385 -25.35 1.13 6.10
C ALA A 385 -26.30 0.39 5.17
N VAL A 386 -25.71 -0.46 4.31
CA VAL A 386 -26.38 -1.57 3.65
C VAL A 386 -25.64 -2.82 4.15
N SER A 387 -26.25 -3.55 5.10
CA SER A 387 -25.52 -4.52 5.90
C SER A 387 -26.15 -5.91 5.87
N GLU A 388 -25.30 -6.92 5.70
CA GLU A 388 -25.58 -8.35 5.89
C GLU A 388 -24.82 -8.91 7.12
N ALA A 389 -24.44 -8.04 8.07
CA ALA A 389 -23.60 -8.43 9.21
C ALA A 389 -24.22 -9.55 10.05
N HIS A 390 -25.54 -9.48 10.30
CA HIS A 390 -26.26 -10.53 11.02
C HIS A 390 -26.27 -11.87 10.30
N GLU A 391 -26.49 -11.87 8.99
CA GLU A 391 -26.51 -13.08 8.17
C GLU A 391 -25.12 -13.72 8.09
N CYS A 392 -24.07 -12.91 7.89
CA CYS A 392 -22.69 -13.36 7.93
C CYS A 392 -22.34 -14.00 9.28
N TRP A 393 -22.77 -13.36 10.39
CA TRP A 393 -22.55 -13.85 11.75
C TRP A 393 -23.22 -15.24 11.95
N GLN A 394 -24.50 -15.36 11.60
CA GLN A 394 -25.24 -16.63 11.75
C GLN A 394 -24.64 -17.75 10.88
N LYS A 395 -24.27 -17.44 9.64
CA LYS A 395 -23.60 -18.41 8.76
C LYS A 395 -22.27 -18.87 9.33
N ALA A 396 -21.47 -17.96 9.91
CA ALA A 396 -20.17 -18.31 10.50
C ALA A 396 -20.34 -19.23 11.72
N ILE A 397 -21.29 -18.94 12.62
CA ILE A 397 -21.57 -19.80 13.79
C ILE A 397 -21.91 -21.21 13.34
N GLY A 398 -22.84 -21.36 12.39
CA GLY A 398 -23.29 -22.68 11.91
C GLY A 398 -22.22 -23.41 11.10
N LEU A 399 -21.54 -22.72 10.18
CA LEU A 399 -20.54 -23.33 9.29
C LEU A 399 -19.31 -23.86 10.05
N TYR A 400 -18.88 -23.15 11.06
CA TYR A 400 -17.68 -23.48 11.84
C TYR A 400 -18.00 -24.17 13.18
N GLU A 401 -19.26 -24.45 13.50
CA GLU A 401 -19.68 -25.03 14.77
C GLU A 401 -19.05 -24.33 15.99
N LEU A 402 -19.10 -22.97 16.01
CA LEU A 402 -18.34 -22.16 16.98
C LEU A 402 -18.67 -22.46 18.43
N ASP A 403 -19.92 -22.86 18.75
CA ASP A 403 -20.33 -23.25 20.10
C ASP A 403 -19.59 -24.54 20.54
N LYS A 404 -19.45 -25.52 19.64
CA LYS A 404 -18.68 -26.75 19.89
C LYS A 404 -17.20 -26.43 20.11
N ILE A 405 -16.60 -25.59 19.26
CA ILE A 405 -15.18 -25.17 19.42
C ILE A 405 -14.99 -24.43 20.75
N SER A 406 -15.93 -23.58 21.14
CA SER A 406 -15.87 -22.84 22.42
C SER A 406 -15.86 -23.80 23.60
N GLU A 407 -16.70 -24.86 23.57
CA GLU A 407 -16.72 -25.87 24.60
C GLU A 407 -15.45 -26.72 24.62
N GLU A 408 -14.93 -27.11 23.45
CA GLU A 408 -13.63 -27.80 23.33
C GLU A 408 -12.48 -26.98 23.93
N VAL A 409 -12.45 -25.67 23.67
CA VAL A 409 -11.46 -24.73 24.24
C VAL A 409 -11.60 -24.67 25.77
N ARG A 410 -12.82 -24.55 26.28
CA ARG A 410 -13.10 -24.51 27.71
C ARG A 410 -12.62 -25.80 28.40
N LEU A 411 -12.97 -26.98 27.85
CA LEU A 411 -12.56 -28.30 28.37
C LEU A 411 -11.02 -28.46 28.29
N PHE A 412 -10.40 -28.06 27.19
CA PHE A 412 -8.95 -28.10 27.07
C PHE A 412 -8.29 -27.27 28.18
N ASN A 413 -8.78 -26.05 28.41
CA ASN A 413 -8.20 -25.16 29.40
C ASN A 413 -8.42 -25.63 30.85
N SER A 414 -9.51 -26.30 31.14
CA SER A 414 -9.75 -26.87 32.47
C SER A 414 -8.80 -28.05 32.78
N ASN A 415 -8.40 -28.80 31.76
CA ASN A 415 -7.57 -30.00 31.88
C ASN A 415 -6.07 -29.75 31.65
N ASN A 416 -5.66 -28.58 31.21
CA ASN A 416 -4.27 -28.23 30.92
C ASN A 416 -3.78 -27.10 31.81
N LYS A 417 -2.62 -27.29 32.46
CA LYS A 417 -1.95 -26.24 33.27
C LYS A 417 -0.88 -25.51 32.51
N LEU A 418 -0.20 -26.18 31.55
CA LEU A 418 0.96 -25.62 30.83
C LEU A 418 0.56 -24.86 29.55
N PHE A 419 -0.50 -25.30 28.89
CA PHE A 419 -0.98 -24.71 27.65
C PHE A 419 -2.41 -24.18 27.79
N ARG A 420 -2.71 -23.11 27.08
CA ARG A 420 -4.04 -22.54 26.97
C ARG A 420 -4.40 -22.38 25.50
N LYS A 421 -5.66 -22.63 25.16
CA LYS A 421 -6.26 -22.28 23.88
C LYS A 421 -7.09 -21.02 24.04
N GLY A 422 -7.09 -20.17 23.02
CA GLY A 422 -7.98 -19.02 22.90
C GLY A 422 -8.85 -19.17 21.66
N LEU A 423 -10.08 -18.68 21.75
CA LEU A 423 -10.99 -18.52 20.61
C LEU A 423 -11.54 -17.13 20.64
N SER A 424 -11.46 -16.43 19.51
CA SER A 424 -12.11 -15.15 19.30
C SER A 424 -12.57 -15.07 17.85
N PHE A 425 -13.70 -14.43 17.62
CA PHE A 425 -14.12 -14.02 16.29
C PHE A 425 -14.76 -12.65 16.36
N MET A 426 -14.68 -11.89 15.28
CA MET A 426 -15.27 -10.57 15.20
C MET A 426 -15.82 -10.33 13.80
N PRO A 427 -16.86 -9.51 13.64
CA PRO A 427 -17.29 -9.03 12.34
C PRO A 427 -16.28 -8.02 11.82
N ILE A 428 -16.19 -7.89 10.49
CA ILE A 428 -15.35 -6.87 9.85
C ILE A 428 -16.19 -6.09 8.83
N CYS A 429 -16.27 -4.77 9.01
CA CYS A 429 -16.76 -3.85 7.99
C CYS A 429 -15.57 -3.04 7.46
N PHE A 430 -15.11 -3.36 6.24
CA PHE A 430 -13.95 -2.72 5.66
C PHE A 430 -14.28 -2.05 4.32
N GLY A 431 -14.00 -0.74 4.22
CA GLY A 431 -14.14 0.02 2.98
C GLY A 431 -12.94 -0.17 2.05
N ILE A 432 -13.20 -0.56 0.81
CA ILE A 432 -12.22 -0.55 -0.27
C ILE A 432 -12.14 0.84 -0.92
N SER A 433 -11.16 1.05 -1.81
CA SER A 433 -10.91 2.29 -2.55
C SER A 433 -10.22 3.38 -1.72
N PHE A 434 -9.65 4.35 -2.42
CA PHE A 434 -9.05 5.53 -1.78
C PHE A 434 -10.15 6.44 -1.23
N THR A 435 -9.99 6.94 0.00
CA THR A 435 -10.89 7.93 0.60
C THR A 435 -10.87 9.24 -0.19
N LYS A 436 -9.73 9.60 -0.79
CA LYS A 436 -9.62 10.71 -1.75
C LYS A 436 -10.10 10.23 -3.12
N ILE A 437 -11.35 10.54 -3.49
CA ILE A 437 -12.04 10.05 -4.69
C ILE A 437 -11.23 10.24 -5.97
N LEU A 438 -10.51 11.36 -6.12
CA LEU A 438 -9.66 11.64 -7.31
C LEU A 438 -8.55 10.60 -7.54
N MET A 439 -8.18 9.84 -6.51
CA MET A 439 -7.20 8.75 -6.64
C MET A 439 -7.83 7.45 -7.17
N ASN A 440 -9.17 7.34 -7.23
CA ASN A 440 -9.86 6.17 -7.75
C ASN A 440 -9.90 6.22 -9.28
N GLN A 441 -8.74 6.06 -9.92
CA GLN A 441 -8.55 6.12 -11.37
C GLN A 441 -7.62 5.02 -11.86
N ALA A 442 -7.81 4.60 -13.10
CA ALA A 442 -6.95 3.64 -13.79
C ALA A 442 -6.89 3.92 -15.29
N ARG A 443 -5.91 3.32 -15.95
CA ARG A 443 -5.74 3.40 -17.41
C ARG A 443 -5.31 2.06 -17.96
N ALA A 444 -5.74 1.78 -19.19
CA ALA A 444 -5.32 0.59 -19.93
C ALA A 444 -4.99 0.96 -21.38
N LEU A 445 -3.97 0.29 -21.92
CA LEU A 445 -3.62 0.31 -23.33
C LEU A 445 -3.69 -1.14 -23.83
N VAL A 446 -4.56 -1.36 -24.83
CA VAL A 446 -4.76 -2.68 -25.45
C VAL A 446 -4.38 -2.60 -26.93
N HIS A 447 -3.47 -3.47 -27.35
CA HIS A 447 -3.11 -3.66 -28.76
C HIS A 447 -3.61 -5.01 -29.23
N VAL A 448 -4.29 -5.03 -30.37
CA VAL A 448 -4.61 -6.23 -31.12
C VAL A 448 -3.71 -6.24 -32.36
N TYR A 449 -2.92 -7.29 -32.51
CA TYR A 449 -2.00 -7.45 -33.63
C TYR A 449 -2.65 -8.20 -34.80
N LEU A 450 -2.10 -8.05 -35.99
CA LEU A 450 -2.64 -8.67 -37.21
C LEU A 450 -2.70 -10.22 -37.17
N ASP A 451 -1.86 -10.84 -36.34
CA ASP A 451 -1.88 -12.28 -36.10
C ASP A 451 -2.95 -12.74 -35.07
N GLY A 452 -3.75 -11.80 -34.57
CA GLY A 452 -4.78 -12.06 -33.57
C GLY A 452 -4.28 -12.09 -32.13
N SER A 453 -2.98 -11.92 -31.87
CA SER A 453 -2.48 -11.79 -30.52
C SER A 453 -2.84 -10.43 -29.90
N VAL A 454 -2.91 -10.38 -28.57
CA VAL A 454 -3.30 -9.19 -27.81
C VAL A 454 -2.25 -8.86 -26.76
N ASN A 455 -1.90 -7.58 -26.65
CA ASN A 455 -1.00 -7.08 -25.64
C ASN A 455 -1.70 -6.03 -24.76
N ILE A 456 -1.60 -6.17 -23.44
CA ILE A 456 -2.24 -5.29 -22.45
C ILE A 456 -1.19 -4.64 -21.58
N SER A 457 -1.29 -3.33 -21.39
CA SER A 457 -0.57 -2.56 -20.38
C SER A 457 -1.57 -1.86 -19.47
N THR A 458 -1.34 -1.90 -18.17
CA THR A 458 -2.17 -1.23 -17.15
C THR A 458 -1.30 -0.55 -16.08
N GLY A 459 -1.93 0.31 -15.26
CA GLY A 459 -1.29 0.84 -14.05
C GLY A 459 -1.22 -0.15 -12.88
N ALA A 460 -1.78 -1.35 -13.04
CA ALA A 460 -1.75 -2.38 -12.01
C ALA A 460 -0.36 -3.00 -11.89
N VAL A 461 0.18 -2.98 -10.67
CA VAL A 461 1.47 -3.62 -10.34
C VAL A 461 1.20 -5.00 -9.75
N GLU A 462 1.85 -6.04 -10.31
CA GLU A 462 1.82 -7.41 -9.78
C GLU A 462 2.78 -7.52 -8.58
N MET A 463 2.25 -7.91 -7.44
CA MET A 463 3.01 -8.08 -6.19
C MET A 463 2.67 -9.40 -5.46
N GLY A 464 2.13 -10.38 -6.22
CA GLY A 464 1.71 -11.68 -5.72
C GLY A 464 0.20 -11.86 -5.56
N GLN A 465 -0.61 -10.81 -5.83
CA GLN A 465 -2.08 -10.85 -5.71
C GLN A 465 -2.79 -11.37 -6.97
N GLY A 466 -2.04 -11.70 -8.04
CA GLY A 466 -2.57 -12.27 -9.27
C GLY A 466 -3.34 -11.27 -10.13
N VAL A 467 -3.00 -9.98 -10.08
CA VAL A 467 -3.69 -8.93 -10.85
C VAL A 467 -3.49 -9.12 -12.36
N ASN A 468 -2.31 -9.58 -12.80
CA ASN A 468 -2.04 -9.86 -14.21
C ASN A 468 -3.00 -10.90 -14.78
N THR A 469 -3.25 -11.98 -14.03
CA THR A 469 -4.23 -13.02 -14.41
C THR A 469 -5.63 -12.44 -14.55
N LYS A 470 -6.04 -11.53 -13.63
CA LYS A 470 -7.37 -10.90 -13.68
C LYS A 470 -7.51 -9.98 -14.91
N MET A 471 -6.49 -9.18 -15.23
CA MET A 471 -6.51 -8.33 -16.43
C MET A 471 -6.60 -9.16 -17.72
N LEU A 472 -5.86 -10.25 -17.79
CA LEU A 472 -5.91 -11.19 -18.90
C LEU A 472 -7.30 -11.83 -19.04
N GLN A 473 -7.93 -12.24 -17.93
CA GLN A 473 -9.28 -12.81 -17.92
C GLN A 473 -10.32 -11.86 -18.51
N VAL A 474 -10.24 -10.56 -18.19
CA VAL A 474 -11.17 -9.55 -18.72
C VAL A 474 -11.09 -9.50 -20.23
N ALA A 475 -9.90 -9.38 -20.82
CA ALA A 475 -9.74 -9.32 -22.27
C ALA A 475 -10.13 -10.63 -22.97
N ALA A 476 -9.73 -11.78 -22.41
CA ALA A 476 -10.12 -13.10 -22.92
C ALA A 476 -11.63 -13.28 -22.96
N HIS A 477 -12.34 -12.76 -21.96
CA HIS A 477 -13.81 -12.80 -21.90
C HIS A 477 -14.43 -11.90 -22.96
N VAL A 478 -13.99 -10.64 -23.07
CA VAL A 478 -14.54 -9.66 -24.02
C VAL A 478 -14.34 -10.09 -25.47
N PHE A 479 -13.13 -10.50 -25.83
CA PHE A 479 -12.82 -10.94 -27.20
C PHE A 479 -13.21 -12.40 -27.45
N SER A 480 -13.56 -13.15 -26.42
CA SER A 480 -13.88 -14.59 -26.49
C SER A 480 -12.78 -15.41 -27.21
N ILE A 481 -11.52 -15.16 -26.83
CA ILE A 481 -10.34 -15.83 -27.37
C ILE A 481 -9.58 -16.60 -26.28
N SER A 482 -8.65 -17.49 -26.72
CA SER A 482 -7.78 -18.21 -25.77
C SER A 482 -6.91 -17.25 -24.98
N PRO A 483 -6.77 -17.44 -23.66
CA PRO A 483 -5.82 -16.70 -22.83
C PRO A 483 -4.38 -16.75 -23.34
N GLU A 484 -3.99 -17.79 -24.04
CA GLU A 484 -2.65 -17.97 -24.61
C GLU A 484 -2.30 -16.94 -25.69
N LEU A 485 -3.33 -16.33 -26.31
CA LEU A 485 -3.14 -15.23 -27.27
C LEU A 485 -2.91 -13.87 -26.60
N ILE A 486 -2.96 -13.79 -25.26
CA ILE A 486 -2.92 -12.53 -24.54
C ILE A 486 -1.66 -12.44 -23.69
N LYS A 487 -0.93 -11.33 -23.84
CA LYS A 487 0.24 -10.99 -23.02
C LYS A 487 -0.07 -9.77 -22.16
N ILE A 488 0.32 -9.84 -20.89
CA ILE A 488 0.35 -8.67 -19.98
C ILE A 488 1.79 -8.17 -19.90
N ASN A 489 1.99 -6.88 -20.19
CA ASN A 489 3.28 -6.24 -19.98
C ASN A 489 3.45 -5.77 -18.54
N SER A 490 4.71 -5.59 -18.12
CA SER A 490 5.06 -4.87 -16.89
C SER A 490 4.46 -3.48 -16.87
N THR A 491 4.19 -2.95 -15.67
CA THR A 491 3.70 -1.59 -15.49
C THR A 491 4.83 -0.59 -15.80
N ASN A 492 4.55 0.38 -16.68
CA ASN A 492 5.56 1.32 -17.15
C ASN A 492 4.92 2.69 -17.44
N THR A 493 5.52 3.76 -16.93
CA THR A 493 4.97 5.13 -17.05
C THR A 493 5.02 5.71 -18.46
N TYR A 494 5.83 5.13 -19.35
CA TYR A 494 5.85 5.51 -20.76
C TYR A 494 4.58 5.06 -21.50
N ARG A 495 4.07 3.88 -21.16
CA ARG A 495 2.82 3.33 -21.73
C ARG A 495 1.57 3.80 -20.97
N ILE A 496 1.68 3.86 -19.64
CA ILE A 496 0.55 4.17 -18.74
C ILE A 496 0.98 5.29 -17.79
N ALA A 497 0.49 6.49 -18.07
CA ALA A 497 0.84 7.70 -17.30
C ALA A 497 -0.22 8.03 -16.23
N ASN A 498 0.20 8.73 -15.18
CA ASN A 498 -0.66 9.38 -14.19
C ASN A 498 -1.70 8.43 -13.56
N THR A 499 -1.25 7.28 -13.08
CA THR A 499 -2.09 6.33 -12.34
C THR A 499 -1.83 6.39 -10.85
N SER A 500 -2.83 6.05 -10.05
CA SER A 500 -2.68 5.84 -8.62
C SER A 500 -1.89 4.56 -8.34
N PRO A 501 -1.29 4.41 -7.15
CA PRO A 501 -0.56 3.21 -6.80
C PRO A 501 -1.47 1.98 -6.74
N SER A 502 -0.88 0.80 -6.87
CA SER A 502 -1.58 -0.47 -6.62
C SER A 502 -1.81 -0.68 -5.13
N ALA A 503 -2.92 -0.14 -4.64
CA ALA A 503 -3.28 -0.07 -3.22
C ALA A 503 -4.80 -0.06 -3.00
N ALA A 504 -5.23 0.21 -1.77
CA ALA A 504 -6.61 0.43 -1.35
C ALA A 504 -7.60 -0.70 -1.69
N SER A 505 -7.10 -1.90 -1.96
CA SER A 505 -7.89 -3.07 -2.40
C SER A 505 -8.75 -2.81 -3.66
N ALA A 506 -8.42 -1.78 -4.45
CA ALA A 506 -9.20 -1.34 -5.61
C ALA A 506 -8.49 -1.60 -6.96
N THR A 507 -7.24 -2.09 -6.94
CA THR A 507 -6.42 -2.23 -8.15
C THR A 507 -7.10 -3.09 -9.20
N ALA A 508 -7.64 -4.26 -8.82
CA ALA A 508 -8.28 -5.18 -9.76
C ALA A 508 -9.57 -4.59 -10.34
N ASP A 509 -10.38 -3.91 -9.52
CA ASP A 509 -11.64 -3.30 -9.94
C ASP A 509 -11.41 -2.15 -10.93
N LEU A 510 -10.57 -1.19 -10.54
CA LEU A 510 -10.30 -0.01 -11.35
C LEU A 510 -9.59 -0.35 -12.67
N ASN A 511 -8.50 -1.12 -12.60
CA ASN A 511 -7.75 -1.49 -13.81
C ASN A 511 -8.52 -2.51 -14.66
N GLY A 512 -9.25 -3.44 -14.05
CA GLY A 512 -10.13 -4.36 -14.76
C GLY A 512 -11.21 -3.63 -15.55
N LYS A 513 -11.83 -2.57 -14.95
CA LYS A 513 -12.80 -1.74 -15.66
C LYS A 513 -12.15 -0.95 -16.81
N ALA A 514 -10.92 -0.45 -16.62
CA ALA A 514 -10.21 0.24 -17.70
C ALA A 514 -9.85 -0.72 -18.86
N VAL A 515 -9.44 -1.96 -18.57
CA VAL A 515 -9.22 -2.99 -19.60
C VAL A 515 -10.52 -3.35 -20.30
N LEU A 516 -11.61 -3.52 -19.55
CA LEU A 516 -12.95 -3.79 -20.11
C LEU A 516 -13.37 -2.71 -21.11
N ASP A 517 -13.30 -1.44 -20.71
CA ASP A 517 -13.69 -0.30 -21.56
C ASP A 517 -12.83 -0.24 -22.85
N ALA A 518 -11.52 -0.45 -22.74
CA ALA A 518 -10.63 -0.48 -23.89
C ALA A 518 -10.97 -1.64 -24.85
N CYS A 519 -11.18 -2.85 -24.32
CA CYS A 519 -11.52 -4.03 -25.10
C CYS A 519 -12.91 -3.90 -25.76
N GLU A 520 -13.92 -3.37 -25.06
CA GLU A 520 -15.27 -3.14 -25.61
C GLU A 520 -15.26 -2.15 -26.78
N LYS A 521 -14.46 -1.07 -26.69
CA LYS A 521 -14.28 -0.10 -27.78
C LYS A 521 -13.63 -0.72 -29.02
N ILE A 522 -12.64 -1.58 -28.83
CA ILE A 522 -12.01 -2.33 -29.92
C ILE A 522 -13.02 -3.33 -30.52
N LEU A 523 -13.70 -4.10 -29.67
CA LEU A 523 -14.69 -5.08 -30.11
C LEU A 523 -15.84 -4.43 -30.92
N ALA A 524 -16.31 -3.25 -30.50
CA ALA A 524 -17.35 -2.52 -31.24
C ALA A 524 -16.88 -2.19 -32.66
N ARG A 525 -15.64 -1.75 -32.85
CA ARG A 525 -15.05 -1.50 -34.18
C ARG A 525 -14.92 -2.78 -35.00
N LEU A 526 -14.45 -3.85 -34.39
CA LEU A 526 -14.33 -5.16 -35.06
C LEU A 526 -15.71 -5.71 -35.50
N LYS A 527 -16.75 -5.50 -34.69
CA LYS A 527 -18.13 -5.87 -35.09
C LYS A 527 -18.65 -5.10 -36.29
N LEU A 528 -18.30 -3.82 -36.44
CA LEU A 528 -18.63 -3.03 -37.63
C LEU A 528 -17.97 -3.63 -38.88
N SER A 529 -16.67 -3.92 -38.81
CA SER A 529 -15.94 -4.54 -39.94
C SER A 529 -16.48 -5.94 -40.27
N ALA A 530 -16.77 -6.77 -39.26
CA ALA A 530 -17.37 -8.09 -39.46
C ALA A 530 -18.77 -7.98 -40.14
N ALA A 531 -19.58 -7.00 -39.73
CA ALA A 531 -20.90 -6.78 -40.30
C ALA A 531 -20.84 -6.38 -41.79
N GLU A 532 -19.86 -5.52 -42.14
CA GLU A 532 -19.58 -5.15 -43.53
C GLU A 532 -19.14 -6.36 -44.38
N ILE A 533 -18.19 -7.14 -43.88
CA ILE A 533 -17.68 -8.34 -44.56
C ILE A 533 -18.77 -9.39 -44.76
N LEU A 534 -19.64 -9.57 -43.77
CA LEU A 534 -20.67 -10.63 -43.77
C LEU A 534 -22.04 -10.17 -44.25
N GLY A 535 -22.21 -8.88 -44.61
CA GLY A 535 -23.47 -8.32 -45.09
C GLY A 535 -24.62 -8.36 -44.08
N CYS A 536 -24.34 -8.09 -42.82
CA CYS A 536 -25.31 -8.13 -41.73
C CYS A 536 -25.26 -6.87 -40.85
N SER A 537 -26.13 -6.74 -39.85
CA SER A 537 -26.01 -5.65 -38.88
C SER A 537 -24.98 -5.95 -37.79
N PRO A 538 -24.31 -4.93 -37.23
CA PRO A 538 -23.31 -5.13 -36.14
C PRO A 538 -23.88 -5.81 -34.89
N GLU A 539 -25.16 -5.61 -34.60
CA GLU A 539 -25.87 -6.21 -33.47
C GLU A 539 -26.04 -7.73 -33.63
N ALA A 540 -26.08 -8.20 -34.87
CA ALA A 540 -26.16 -9.63 -35.20
C ALA A 540 -24.84 -10.36 -34.97
N VAL A 541 -23.71 -9.59 -34.86
CA VAL A 541 -22.37 -10.16 -34.73
C VAL A 541 -22.04 -10.44 -33.26
N THR A 542 -21.63 -11.68 -32.99
CA THR A 542 -21.10 -12.11 -31.70
C THR A 542 -19.82 -12.92 -31.88
N LEU A 543 -18.94 -12.94 -30.88
CA LEU A 543 -17.73 -13.76 -30.86
C LEU A 543 -17.88 -14.88 -29.82
N LYS A 544 -17.45 -16.08 -30.17
CA LYS A 544 -17.42 -17.22 -29.25
C LYS A 544 -16.25 -18.13 -29.62
N ASN A 545 -15.34 -18.34 -28.65
CA ASN A 545 -14.15 -19.20 -28.80
C ASN A 545 -13.35 -18.92 -30.08
N GLY A 546 -13.09 -17.63 -30.37
CA GLY A 546 -12.31 -17.23 -31.55
C GLY A 546 -13.03 -17.35 -32.90
N GLN A 547 -14.35 -17.62 -32.88
CA GLN A 547 -15.19 -17.72 -34.08
C GLN A 547 -16.23 -16.58 -34.08
N VAL A 548 -16.45 -15.99 -35.25
CA VAL A 548 -17.52 -14.97 -35.45
C VAL A 548 -18.82 -15.67 -35.78
N PHE A 549 -19.90 -15.24 -35.10
CA PHE A 549 -21.27 -15.72 -35.30
C PHE A 549 -22.15 -14.59 -35.79
N VAL A 550 -23.10 -14.90 -36.66
CA VAL A 550 -24.18 -14.00 -37.13
C VAL A 550 -25.51 -14.61 -36.75
N ASN A 551 -26.33 -13.88 -35.98
CA ASN A 551 -27.62 -14.35 -35.46
C ASN A 551 -27.54 -15.73 -34.77
N GLY A 552 -26.46 -15.98 -34.04
CA GLY A 552 -26.22 -17.24 -33.31
C GLY A 552 -25.70 -18.39 -34.15
N SER A 553 -25.52 -18.24 -35.48
CA SER A 553 -24.95 -19.23 -36.37
C SER A 553 -23.48 -18.91 -36.68
N PRO A 554 -22.54 -19.90 -36.70
CA PRO A 554 -21.14 -19.66 -37.03
C PRO A 554 -21.00 -19.16 -38.47
N SER A 555 -20.20 -18.11 -38.67
CA SER A 555 -19.83 -17.59 -39.99
C SER A 555 -18.54 -18.22 -40.51
N SER A 556 -18.11 -17.86 -41.71
CA SER A 556 -16.79 -18.24 -42.24
C SER A 556 -15.64 -17.45 -41.62
N LEU A 557 -15.94 -16.38 -40.86
CA LEU A 557 -14.94 -15.46 -40.33
C LEU A 557 -14.49 -15.89 -38.92
N THR A 558 -13.17 -16.06 -38.75
CA THR A 558 -12.54 -16.33 -37.45
C THR A 558 -12.01 -15.03 -36.85
N TRP A 559 -11.60 -15.07 -35.56
CA TRP A 559 -10.92 -13.97 -34.89
C TRP A 559 -9.71 -13.46 -35.71
N ASN A 560 -8.82 -14.37 -36.14
CA ASN A 560 -7.64 -13.99 -36.91
C ASN A 560 -8.01 -13.39 -38.29
N GLY A 561 -9.04 -13.90 -38.94
CA GLY A 561 -9.52 -13.34 -40.20
C GLY A 561 -10.22 -11.99 -40.04
N LEU A 562 -10.77 -11.71 -38.85
CA LEU A 562 -11.42 -10.43 -38.56
C LEU A 562 -10.40 -9.33 -38.23
N VAL A 563 -9.31 -9.64 -37.55
CA VAL A 563 -8.30 -8.64 -37.15
C VAL A 563 -7.28 -8.34 -38.25
N ASN A 564 -7.15 -9.20 -39.26
CA ASN A 564 -6.30 -9.02 -40.43
C ASN A 564 -7.05 -8.28 -41.56
#